data_de5c670cf17c408f34e0467f4353a9de
#
_entry.id   de5c670cf17c408f34e0467f4353a9de
#
_cell.length_a   1.000
_cell.length_b   1.000
_cell.length_c   1.000
_cell.angle_alpha   90.00
_cell.angle_beta   90.00
_cell.angle_gamma   90.00
#
_symmetry.space_group_name_H-M   'P 1'
#
loop_
_entity.id
_entity.type
_entity.pdbx_description
1 polymer ?
#
loop_
_entity_poly.entity_id
_entity_poly.type
_entity_poly.pdbx_seq_one_letter_code
_entity_poly.pdbx_strand_id
1 'polypeptide(L)'
;MKYIGSCHCGNVKFEAEGEIASAMSCNCSMCQRKGSLLWFIPRSAMRLLTPDDNAGTYQFNKHVINHRFCLTCGIHPYAEGTAPNGDATAAINIRCLEGIDLDAIPVQHYDGRAH
;
A
#
# COMPACT_ATOMS: atom_id res chain seq x y z
N MET A 1 -7.35 6.86 14.09
CA MET A 1 -8.50 6.25 13.42
C MET A 1 -8.09 4.91 12.81
N LYS A 2 -9.00 3.95 12.78
CA LYS A 2 -8.70 2.61 12.25
C LYS A 2 -9.51 2.39 10.97
N TYR A 3 -8.82 1.90 9.94
CA TYR A 3 -9.42 1.64 8.63
C TYR A 3 -9.34 0.17 8.31
N ILE A 4 -10.35 -0.33 7.59
CA ILE A 4 -10.33 -1.68 7.03
C ILE A 4 -10.10 -1.56 5.54
N GLY A 5 -9.15 -2.34 5.02
CA GLY A 5 -8.87 -2.42 3.61
C GLY A 5 -8.96 -3.85 3.09
N SER A 6 -9.14 -3.99 1.79
CA SER A 6 -9.21 -5.30 1.19
C SER A 6 -8.92 -5.23 -0.31
N CYS A 7 -8.45 -6.34 -0.87
CA CYS A 7 -8.46 -6.54 -2.32
C CYS A 7 -9.91 -6.68 -2.81
N HIS A 8 -10.09 -6.81 -4.12
CA HIS A 8 -11.44 -6.89 -4.69
C HIS A 8 -12.22 -8.13 -4.23
N CYS A 9 -11.56 -9.30 -4.24
CA CYS A 9 -12.25 -10.56 -3.88
C CYS A 9 -12.34 -10.81 -2.38
N GLY A 10 -11.63 -10.05 -1.56
CA GLY A 10 -11.65 -10.18 -0.10
C GLY A 10 -10.66 -11.19 0.48
N ASN A 11 -9.88 -11.89 -0.33
CA ASN A 11 -8.92 -12.86 0.17
C ASN A 11 -7.70 -12.22 0.85
N VAL A 12 -7.47 -10.92 0.64
CA VAL A 12 -6.47 -10.14 1.34
C VAL A 12 -7.17 -9.00 2.05
N LYS A 13 -7.27 -9.07 3.38
CA LYS A 13 -7.89 -8.04 4.23
C LYS A 13 -6.92 -7.61 5.30
N PHE A 14 -7.00 -6.34 5.69
CA PHE A 14 -6.12 -5.80 6.71
C PHE A 14 -6.79 -4.65 7.46
N GLU A 15 -6.26 -4.35 8.64
CA GLU A 15 -6.54 -3.13 9.40
C GLU A 15 -5.33 -2.21 9.29
N ALA A 16 -5.58 -0.92 9.22
CA ALA A 16 -4.53 0.10 9.27
C ALA A 16 -4.95 1.21 10.21
N GLU A 17 -4.04 1.67 11.07
CA GLU A 17 -4.33 2.68 12.08
C GLU A 17 -3.44 3.89 11.88
N GLY A 18 -4.06 5.08 11.94
CA GLY A 18 -3.38 6.36 11.81
C GLY A 18 -4.27 7.41 11.17
N GLU A 19 -3.70 8.56 10.88
CA GLU A 19 -4.40 9.67 10.21
C GLU A 19 -3.90 9.81 8.79
N ILE A 20 -4.84 9.90 7.84
CA ILE A 20 -4.50 10.11 6.42
C ILE A 20 -4.51 11.60 6.15
N ALA A 21 -3.33 12.23 6.25
CA ALA A 21 -3.19 13.65 5.91
C ALA A 21 -3.13 13.87 4.40
N SER A 22 -2.48 12.97 3.68
CA SER A 22 -2.36 13.01 2.22
C SER A 22 -1.99 11.63 1.69
N ALA A 23 -2.13 11.45 0.38
CA ALA A 23 -1.67 10.25 -0.30
C ALA A 23 -0.60 10.62 -1.32
N MET A 24 0.28 9.67 -1.64
CA MET A 24 1.34 9.85 -2.62
C MET A 24 0.98 9.16 -3.92
N SER A 25 1.09 9.88 -5.03
CA SER A 25 1.05 9.32 -6.38
C SER A 25 2.47 9.31 -6.93
N CYS A 26 3.04 8.13 -7.08
CA CYS A 26 4.41 7.96 -7.57
C CYS A 26 4.39 7.63 -9.06
N ASN A 27 5.36 8.15 -9.82
CA ASN A 27 5.47 7.91 -11.26
C ASN A 27 6.56 6.91 -11.63
N CYS A 28 7.09 6.13 -10.67
CA CYS A 28 8.03 5.06 -10.99
C CYS A 28 7.35 4.02 -11.90
N SER A 29 8.16 3.17 -12.55
CA SER A 29 7.62 2.22 -13.53
C SER A 29 6.56 1.30 -12.94
N MET A 30 6.66 0.93 -11.67
CA MET A 30 5.69 0.07 -10.99
C MET A 30 4.43 0.85 -10.60
N CYS A 31 4.61 1.97 -9.90
CA CYS A 31 3.47 2.74 -9.36
C CYS A 31 2.64 3.38 -10.46
N GLN A 32 3.27 3.80 -11.57
CA GLN A 32 2.55 4.34 -12.71
C GLN A 32 1.58 3.31 -13.29
N ARG A 33 2.00 2.04 -13.34
CA ARG A 33 1.16 0.96 -13.87
C ARG A 33 0.08 0.52 -12.90
N LYS A 34 0.41 0.47 -11.60
CA LYS A 34 -0.58 0.11 -10.58
C LYS A 34 -1.67 1.16 -10.40
N GLY A 35 -1.30 2.44 -10.51
CA GLY A 35 -2.24 3.52 -10.22
C GLY A 35 -2.58 3.67 -8.76
N SER A 36 -1.75 3.18 -7.85
CA SER A 36 -2.01 3.24 -6.41
C SER A 36 -1.87 4.66 -5.88
N LEU A 37 -2.67 4.98 -4.87
CA LEU A 37 -2.49 6.14 -4.01
C LEU A 37 -1.99 5.64 -2.67
N LEU A 38 -0.78 6.05 -2.27
CA LEU A 38 -0.07 5.44 -1.16
C LEU A 38 -0.12 6.29 0.10
N TRP A 39 -0.41 5.64 1.21
CA TRP A 39 -0.35 6.20 2.55
C TRP A 39 0.66 5.39 3.35
N PHE A 40 1.70 6.06 3.84
CA PHE A 40 2.80 5.40 4.53
C PHE A 40 2.56 5.42 6.03
N ILE A 41 2.62 4.24 6.65
CA ILE A 41 2.49 4.07 8.11
C ILE A 41 3.58 3.10 8.58
N PRO A 42 3.90 3.09 9.90
CA PRO A 42 4.74 2.03 10.44
C PRO A 42 4.11 0.66 10.17
N ARG A 43 4.92 -0.34 9.84
CA ARG A 43 4.39 -1.68 9.58
C ARG A 43 3.60 -2.22 10.77
N SER A 44 3.99 -1.84 11.99
CA SER A 44 3.29 -2.23 13.22
C SER A 44 1.89 -1.63 13.35
N ALA A 45 1.57 -0.58 12.58
CA ALA A 45 0.23 0.02 12.56
C ALA A 45 -0.72 -0.69 11.59
N MET A 46 -0.24 -1.69 10.86
CA MET A 46 -1.03 -2.51 9.96
C MET A 46 -1.11 -3.93 10.49
N ARG A 47 -2.32 -4.51 10.45
CA ARG A 47 -2.52 -5.91 10.83
C ARG A 47 -3.23 -6.65 9.70
N LEU A 48 -2.61 -7.71 9.19
CA LEU A 48 -3.21 -8.57 8.18
C LEU A 48 -4.26 -9.47 8.86
N LEU A 49 -5.48 -9.48 8.29
CA LEU A 49 -6.62 -10.24 8.85
C LEU A 49 -6.84 -11.57 8.14
N THR A 50 -6.13 -11.82 7.05
CA THR A 50 -6.21 -13.05 6.26
C THR A 50 -4.84 -13.72 6.25
N PRO A 51 -4.75 -15.01 5.86
CA PRO A 51 -3.46 -15.68 5.77
C PRO A 51 -2.48 -14.92 4.87
N ASP A 52 -1.24 -14.82 5.32
CA ASP A 52 -0.20 -14.07 4.60
C ASP A 52 0.04 -14.65 3.19
N ASP A 53 -0.06 -15.96 3.03
CA ASP A 53 0.18 -16.62 1.75
C ASP A 53 -0.99 -16.49 0.76
N ASN A 54 -2.08 -15.81 1.12
CA ASN A 54 -3.08 -15.38 0.15
C ASN A 54 -2.55 -14.25 -0.75
N ALA A 55 -1.46 -13.60 -0.33
CA ALA A 55 -0.84 -12.51 -1.09
C ALA A 55 0.49 -13.00 -1.67
N GLY A 56 0.70 -12.68 -2.94
CA GLY A 56 1.99 -12.86 -3.60
C GLY A 56 2.90 -11.68 -3.32
N THR A 57 4.16 -11.81 -3.70
CA THR A 57 5.17 -10.77 -3.51
C THR A 57 5.91 -10.55 -4.82
N TYR A 58 5.99 -9.29 -5.24
CA TYR A 58 6.78 -8.89 -6.38
C TYR A 58 7.86 -7.91 -5.94
N GLN A 59 9.09 -8.17 -6.35
CA GLN A 59 10.24 -7.30 -6.09
C GLN A 59 10.92 -6.94 -7.40
N PHE A 60 11.42 -5.72 -7.48
CA PHE A 60 12.20 -5.29 -8.64
C PHE A 60 13.27 -4.28 -8.19
N ASN A 61 14.14 -3.87 -9.12
CA ASN A 61 15.23 -2.94 -8.86
C ASN A 61 16.13 -3.49 -7.73
N LYS A 62 16.18 -2.84 -6.58
CA LYS A 62 17.03 -3.28 -5.47
C LYS A 62 16.46 -4.44 -4.65
N HIS A 63 15.24 -4.91 -4.97
CA HIS A 63 14.56 -6.00 -4.27
C HIS A 63 14.37 -5.76 -2.76
N VAL A 64 14.17 -4.50 -2.36
CA VAL A 64 13.99 -4.12 -0.96
C VAL A 64 12.54 -3.81 -0.60
N ILE A 65 11.67 -3.66 -1.61
CA ILE A 65 10.25 -3.40 -1.41
C ILE A 65 9.46 -4.63 -1.85
N ASN A 66 8.61 -5.11 -0.95
CA ASN A 66 7.70 -6.22 -1.24
C ASN A 66 6.36 -5.64 -1.70
N HIS A 67 6.11 -5.69 -3.00
CA HIS A 67 4.81 -5.31 -3.56
C HIS A 67 3.87 -6.50 -3.40
N ARG A 68 2.90 -6.37 -2.48
CA ARG A 68 1.99 -7.47 -2.17
C ARG A 68 0.73 -7.36 -3.02
N PHE A 69 0.28 -8.48 -3.55
CA PHE A 69 -0.90 -8.53 -4.41
C PHE A 69 -1.70 -9.80 -4.11
N CYS A 70 -3.02 -9.72 -4.32
CA CYS A 70 -3.86 -10.90 -4.13
C CYS A 70 -3.60 -11.92 -5.22
N LEU A 71 -3.35 -13.17 -4.83
CA LEU A 71 -3.10 -14.25 -5.79
C LEU A 71 -4.36 -14.63 -6.58
N THR A 72 -5.54 -14.25 -6.10
CA THR A 72 -6.80 -14.59 -6.75
C THR A 72 -7.28 -13.48 -7.68
N CYS A 73 -7.35 -12.23 -7.21
CA CYS A 73 -7.90 -11.13 -8.03
C CYS A 73 -6.83 -10.19 -8.60
N GLY A 74 -5.58 -10.27 -8.13
CA GLY A 74 -4.47 -9.48 -8.65
C GLY A 74 -4.38 -8.05 -8.14
N ILE A 75 -5.29 -7.59 -7.30
CA ILE A 75 -5.25 -6.23 -6.75
C ILE A 75 -4.08 -6.10 -5.77
N HIS A 76 -3.42 -4.93 -5.79
CA HIS A 76 -2.28 -4.60 -4.92
C HIS A 76 -2.76 -3.73 -3.75
N PRO A 77 -3.08 -4.33 -2.58
CA PRO A 77 -3.62 -3.54 -1.46
C PRO A 77 -2.55 -2.80 -0.67
N TYR A 78 -1.32 -3.30 -0.65
CA TYR A 78 -0.25 -2.66 0.10
C TYR A 78 1.13 -3.13 -0.37
N ALA A 79 2.15 -2.42 0.08
CA ALA A 79 3.54 -2.81 -0.07
C ALA A 79 4.25 -2.67 1.27
N GLU A 80 5.34 -3.40 1.43
CA GLU A 80 6.16 -3.38 2.65
C GLU A 80 7.58 -2.96 2.28
N GLY A 81 8.19 -2.14 3.11
CA GLY A 81 9.57 -1.69 2.88
C GLY A 81 10.21 -1.21 4.16
N THR A 82 11.37 -0.61 4.02
CA THR A 82 12.14 -0.06 5.12
C THR A 82 12.34 1.43 4.88
N ALA A 83 12.01 2.24 5.88
CA ALA A 83 12.25 3.69 5.83
C ALA A 83 13.76 3.98 5.92
N PRO A 84 14.21 5.20 5.52
CA PRO A 84 15.62 5.55 5.58
C PRO A 84 16.25 5.39 6.97
N ASN A 85 15.45 5.50 8.05
CA ASN A 85 15.93 5.30 9.42
C ASN A 85 15.99 3.82 9.84
N GLY A 86 15.67 2.89 8.94
CA GLY A 86 15.69 1.45 9.22
C GLY A 86 14.38 0.86 9.74
N ASP A 87 13.34 1.67 9.96
CA ASP A 87 12.07 1.18 10.47
C ASP A 87 11.24 0.49 9.38
N ALA A 88 10.56 -0.60 9.75
CA ALA A 88 9.64 -1.29 8.85
C ALA A 88 8.42 -0.42 8.57
N THR A 89 8.07 -0.26 7.29
CA THR A 89 7.03 0.64 6.81
C THR A 89 6.06 -0.12 5.92
N ALA A 90 4.78 0.22 6.02
CA ALA A 90 3.75 -0.24 5.10
C ALA A 90 3.29 0.93 4.23
N ALA A 91 3.17 0.69 2.93
CA ALA A 91 2.59 1.63 1.98
C ALA A 91 1.19 1.12 1.64
N ILE A 92 0.18 1.76 2.19
CA ILE A 92 -1.21 1.35 2.04
C ILE A 92 -1.78 1.98 0.79
N ASN A 93 -2.36 1.16 -0.09
CA ASN A 93 -3.13 1.67 -1.22
C ASN A 93 -4.50 2.12 -0.69
N ILE A 94 -4.70 3.42 -0.55
CA ILE A 94 -5.95 3.93 0.04
C ILE A 94 -7.17 3.67 -0.85
N ARG A 95 -6.98 3.33 -2.13
CA ARG A 95 -8.08 2.91 -2.99
C ARG A 95 -8.71 1.59 -2.53
N CYS A 96 -7.99 0.82 -1.70
CA CYS A 96 -8.49 -0.42 -1.12
C CYS A 96 -9.15 -0.24 0.24
N LEU A 97 -9.16 0.97 0.81
CA LEU A 97 -9.76 1.23 2.11
C LEU A 97 -11.26 1.46 1.97
N GLU A 98 -12.01 0.92 2.95
CA GLU A 98 -13.46 1.12 3.01
C GLU A 98 -13.79 2.45 3.66
N GLY A 99 -14.89 3.06 3.22
CA GLY A 99 -15.50 4.21 3.91
C GLY A 99 -14.74 5.52 3.80
N ILE A 100 -13.81 5.67 2.86
CA ILE A 100 -13.11 6.94 2.64
C ILE A 100 -13.59 7.62 1.36
N ASP A 101 -13.52 8.94 1.36
CA ASP A 101 -13.78 9.76 0.17
C ASP A 101 -12.42 10.11 -0.45
N LEU A 102 -12.06 9.43 -1.53
CA LEU A 102 -10.78 9.63 -2.21
C LEU A 102 -10.62 11.07 -2.72
N ASP A 103 -11.72 11.71 -3.13
CA ASP A 103 -11.66 13.07 -3.65
C ASP A 103 -11.35 14.10 -2.56
N ALA A 104 -11.60 13.75 -1.29
CA ALA A 104 -11.32 14.64 -0.16
C ALA A 104 -9.89 14.54 0.34
N ILE A 105 -9.09 13.59 -0.16
CA ILE A 105 -7.72 13.38 0.31
C ILE A 105 -6.75 14.09 -0.63
N PRO A 106 -5.93 15.02 -0.13
CA PRO A 106 -4.89 15.67 -0.94
C PRO A 106 -3.91 14.63 -1.49
N VAL A 107 -3.52 14.79 -2.75
CA VAL A 107 -2.57 13.91 -3.42
C VAL A 107 -1.29 14.67 -3.70
N GLN A 108 -0.17 14.11 -3.26
CA GLN A 108 1.17 14.63 -3.54
C GLN A 108 1.81 13.77 -4.61
N HIS A 109 2.35 14.41 -5.64
CA HIS A 109 3.03 13.70 -6.72
C HIS A 109 4.52 13.55 -6.42
N TYR A 110 5.02 12.33 -6.51
CA TYR A 110 6.42 12.01 -6.25
C TYR A 110 7.07 11.52 -7.53
N ASP A 111 8.22 12.11 -7.89
CA ASP A 111 8.98 11.72 -9.07
C ASP A 111 9.89 10.53 -8.75
N GLY A 112 9.32 9.34 -8.70
CA GLY A 112 10.06 8.11 -8.43
C GLY A 112 10.98 7.69 -9.58
N ARG A 113 10.77 8.23 -10.79
CA ARG A 113 11.64 7.94 -11.94
C ARG A 113 13.03 8.52 -11.74
N ALA A 114 13.17 9.56 -10.93
CA ALA A 114 14.45 10.20 -10.65
C ALA A 114 15.28 9.42 -9.63
N HIS A 115 14.71 8.39 -9.05
CA HIS A 115 15.33 7.55 -8.00
C HIS A 115 15.33 6.07 -8.42
#